data_ca072f9147ef533034f1bc725f4f8ed2
#
_entry.id   ca072f9147ef533034f1bc725f4f8ed2
#
_cell.length_a   1.000
_cell.length_b   1.000
_cell.length_c   1.000
_cell.angle_alpha   90.00
_cell.angle_beta   90.00
_cell.angle_gamma   90.00
#
_symmetry.space_group_name_H-M   'P 1'
#
loop_
_entity.id
_entity.type
_entity.pdbx_description
1 polymer ?
#
loop_
_entity_poly.entity_id
_entity_poly.type
_entity_poly.pdbx_seq_one_letter_code
_entity_poly.pdbx_strand_id
1 'polypeptide(L)'
;SLEDAIQTIPEIPQLDVLVSGPVPPFPTEMLSSETMRHLLERVKGMYTHIVMDSPPLLSVTDSVVLARDADAVVMIVRHGKSSKHAMRRARDLLVRSGAPVTGIVLNAVDLNSPEYYAYYGYYGYTGYAAAGVDSAGWESKTDNKEWNPKGPDKNNSGKGEIE
;
A
#
# COMPACT_ATOMS: atom_id res chain seq x y z
N SER A 1 -10.85 -29.96 -10.86
CA SER A 1 -9.63 -29.53 -11.56
C SER A 1 -9.32 -28.07 -11.24
N LEU A 2 -8.19 -27.53 -11.71
CA LEU A 2 -7.87 -26.11 -11.55
C LEU A 2 -8.88 -25.23 -12.30
N GLU A 3 -9.25 -25.68 -13.48
CA GLU A 3 -10.22 -24.98 -14.36
C GLU A 3 -11.59 -24.85 -13.71
N ASP A 4 -12.02 -25.84 -12.92
CA ASP A 4 -13.30 -25.78 -12.17
C ASP A 4 -13.25 -24.81 -10.97
N ALA A 5 -12.06 -24.54 -10.46
CA ALA A 5 -11.85 -23.65 -9.31
C ALA A 5 -11.68 -22.18 -9.71
N ILE A 6 -11.27 -21.92 -10.94
CA ILE A 6 -11.13 -20.57 -11.49
C ILE A 6 -12.51 -20.01 -11.83
N GLN A 7 -12.76 -18.77 -11.40
CA GLN A 7 -14.00 -18.05 -11.64
C GLN A 7 -13.74 -16.80 -12.47
N THR A 8 -14.36 -16.73 -13.65
CA THR A 8 -14.32 -15.51 -14.49
C THR A 8 -15.30 -14.47 -13.92
N ILE A 9 -14.87 -13.23 -13.82
CA ILE A 9 -15.70 -12.12 -13.35
C ILE A 9 -16.40 -11.48 -14.57
N PRO A 10 -17.72 -11.58 -14.71
CA PRO A 10 -18.42 -11.10 -15.91
C PRO A 10 -18.26 -9.59 -16.16
N GLU A 11 -18.15 -8.80 -15.07
CA GLU A 11 -17.99 -7.35 -15.12
C GLU A 11 -16.57 -6.92 -15.55
N ILE A 12 -15.60 -7.82 -15.48
CA ILE A 12 -14.20 -7.57 -15.82
C ILE A 12 -13.68 -8.74 -16.69
N PRO A 13 -13.92 -8.72 -18.01
CA PRO A 13 -13.71 -9.87 -18.89
C PRO A 13 -12.29 -10.44 -18.94
N GLN A 14 -11.30 -9.72 -18.44
CA GLN A 14 -9.89 -10.15 -18.41
C GLN A 14 -9.42 -10.55 -17.00
N LEU A 15 -10.35 -10.66 -16.04
CA LEU A 15 -10.05 -11.03 -14.67
C LEU A 15 -10.67 -12.39 -14.33
N ASP A 16 -9.80 -13.33 -14.05
CA ASP A 16 -10.17 -14.59 -13.42
C ASP A 16 -9.71 -14.59 -11.95
N VAL A 17 -10.47 -15.22 -11.10
CA VAL A 17 -10.21 -15.28 -9.66
C VAL A 17 -10.15 -16.74 -9.20
N LEU A 18 -9.08 -17.09 -8.51
CA LEU A 18 -8.95 -18.34 -7.79
C LEU A 18 -9.06 -18.04 -6.29
N VAL A 19 -10.21 -18.34 -5.71
CA VAL A 19 -10.45 -18.11 -4.28
C VAL A 19 -9.84 -19.21 -3.43
N SER A 20 -9.39 -18.84 -2.22
CA SER A 20 -8.94 -19.82 -1.25
C SER A 20 -10.13 -20.67 -0.79
N GLY A 21 -9.90 -21.97 -0.67
CA GLY A 21 -10.85 -22.88 -0.06
C GLY A 21 -10.86 -22.80 1.48
N PRO A 22 -11.43 -23.80 2.15
CA PRO A 22 -11.33 -23.92 3.60
C PRO A 22 -9.87 -23.93 4.08
N VAL A 23 -9.63 -23.30 5.24
CA VAL A 23 -8.27 -23.25 5.82
C VAL A 23 -7.78 -24.65 6.10
N PRO A 24 -6.67 -25.08 5.49
CA PRO A 24 -6.10 -26.40 5.74
C PRO A 24 -5.41 -26.47 7.11
N PRO A 25 -5.16 -27.66 7.65
CA PRO A 25 -4.48 -27.82 8.96
C PRO A 25 -3.02 -27.32 8.93
N PHE A 26 -2.34 -27.36 7.78
CA PHE A 26 -0.94 -26.97 7.63
C PHE A 26 -0.74 -26.05 6.41
N PRO A 27 -1.19 -24.78 6.49
CA PRO A 27 -1.18 -23.89 5.33
C PRO A 27 0.24 -23.56 4.83
N THR A 28 1.19 -23.35 5.73
CA THR A 28 2.58 -22.99 5.36
C THR A 28 3.28 -24.14 4.63
N GLU A 29 3.07 -25.40 5.07
CA GLU A 29 3.63 -26.56 4.36
C GLU A 29 3.01 -26.73 2.98
N MET A 30 1.70 -26.51 2.85
CA MET A 30 1.03 -26.54 1.54
C MET A 30 1.58 -25.50 0.59
N LEU A 31 1.78 -24.26 1.05
CA LEU A 31 2.35 -23.19 0.25
C LEU A 31 3.80 -23.45 -0.16
N SER A 32 4.55 -24.20 0.66
CA SER A 32 5.94 -24.58 0.37
C SER A 32 6.06 -25.88 -0.46
N SER A 33 4.94 -26.51 -0.82
CA SER A 33 4.94 -27.81 -1.46
C SER A 33 5.26 -27.75 -2.94
N GLU A 34 5.73 -28.89 -3.49
CA GLU A 34 5.86 -29.10 -4.94
C GLU A 34 4.53 -28.88 -5.68
N THR A 35 3.41 -29.28 -5.06
CA THR A 35 2.07 -29.07 -5.63
C THR A 35 1.77 -27.60 -5.85
N MET A 36 2.13 -26.74 -4.90
CA MET A 36 1.98 -25.29 -5.04
C MET A 36 2.88 -24.73 -6.15
N ARG A 37 4.11 -25.22 -6.24
CA ARG A 37 5.01 -24.82 -7.33
C ARG A 37 4.47 -25.21 -8.70
N HIS A 38 3.99 -26.44 -8.87
CA HIS A 38 3.34 -26.86 -10.10
C HIS A 38 2.08 -26.07 -10.44
N LEU A 39 1.30 -25.68 -9.43
CA LEU A 39 0.16 -24.78 -9.62
C LEU A 39 0.61 -23.43 -10.19
N LEU A 40 1.64 -22.80 -9.58
CA LEU A 40 2.17 -21.51 -10.05
C LEU A 40 2.74 -21.63 -11.48
N GLU A 41 3.44 -22.70 -11.81
CA GLU A 41 3.91 -22.96 -13.19
C GLU A 41 2.76 -23.06 -14.20
N ARG A 42 1.68 -23.76 -13.83
CA ARG A 42 0.50 -23.87 -14.70
C ARG A 42 -0.17 -22.53 -14.94
N VAL A 43 -0.44 -21.74 -13.88
CA VAL A 43 -1.10 -20.44 -14.03
C VAL A 43 -0.20 -19.43 -14.74
N LYS A 44 1.13 -19.48 -14.59
CA LYS A 44 2.10 -18.70 -15.38
C LYS A 44 2.00 -18.98 -16.89
N GLY A 45 1.63 -20.19 -17.26
CA GLY A 45 1.37 -20.54 -18.67
C GLY A 45 0.03 -20.04 -19.21
N MET A 46 -0.90 -19.66 -18.33
CA MET A 46 -2.27 -19.25 -18.70
C MET A 46 -2.45 -17.72 -18.67
N TYR A 47 -1.73 -17.01 -17.79
CA TYR A 47 -1.94 -15.60 -17.50
C TYR A 47 -0.66 -14.78 -17.66
N THR A 48 -0.80 -13.58 -18.19
CA THR A 48 0.31 -12.61 -18.30
C THR A 48 0.65 -11.94 -16.96
N HIS A 49 -0.34 -11.80 -16.09
CA HIS A 49 -0.19 -11.22 -14.75
C HIS A 49 -0.93 -12.07 -13.72
N ILE A 50 -0.27 -12.35 -12.62
CA ILE A 50 -0.82 -13.08 -11.48
C ILE A 50 -0.65 -12.23 -10.24
N VAL A 51 -1.73 -11.89 -9.57
CA VAL A 51 -1.72 -11.14 -8.30
C VAL A 51 -2.09 -12.09 -7.18
N MET A 52 -1.20 -12.24 -6.19
CA MET A 52 -1.44 -13.04 -5.00
C MET A 52 -1.74 -12.12 -3.82
N ASP A 53 -2.96 -12.19 -3.29
CA ASP A 53 -3.31 -11.56 -2.02
C ASP A 53 -2.85 -12.44 -0.87
N SER A 54 -2.27 -11.84 0.15
CA SER A 54 -1.66 -12.56 1.27
C SER A 54 -2.08 -11.99 2.62
N PRO A 55 -2.10 -12.81 3.67
CA PRO A 55 -2.35 -12.33 5.02
C PRO A 55 -1.27 -11.34 5.50
N PRO A 56 -1.51 -10.61 6.61
CA PRO A 56 -0.55 -9.63 7.12
C PRO A 56 0.82 -10.25 7.42
N LEU A 57 1.86 -9.71 6.80
CA LEU A 57 3.24 -10.24 6.79
C LEU A 57 3.83 -10.50 8.18
N LEU A 58 3.49 -9.68 9.19
CA LEU A 58 4.02 -9.84 10.54
C LEU A 58 3.20 -10.79 11.42
N SER A 59 2.08 -11.30 10.93
CA SER A 59 1.18 -12.17 11.69
C SER A 59 1.43 -13.64 11.44
N VAL A 60 1.78 -14.01 10.20
CA VAL A 60 1.97 -15.39 9.77
C VAL A 60 3.14 -15.51 8.79
N THR A 61 3.70 -16.71 8.66
CA THR A 61 4.83 -16.98 7.77
C THR A 61 4.44 -17.16 6.30
N ASP A 62 3.17 -17.38 6.01
CA ASP A 62 2.63 -17.70 4.69
C ASP A 62 3.00 -16.64 3.64
N SER A 63 2.87 -15.36 4.01
CA SER A 63 3.23 -14.23 3.14
C SER A 63 4.73 -14.20 2.79
N VAL A 64 5.58 -14.66 3.70
CA VAL A 64 7.04 -14.74 3.45
C VAL A 64 7.35 -15.87 2.46
N VAL A 65 6.64 -17.00 2.59
CA VAL A 65 6.79 -18.13 1.67
C VAL A 65 6.36 -17.71 0.27
N LEU A 66 5.15 -17.15 0.12
CA LEU A 66 4.64 -16.67 -1.17
C LEU A 66 5.53 -15.59 -1.80
N ALA A 67 6.07 -14.70 -1.00
CA ALA A 67 6.92 -13.61 -1.48
C ALA A 67 8.22 -14.08 -2.16
N ARG A 68 8.71 -15.27 -1.85
CA ARG A 68 9.92 -15.85 -2.45
C ARG A 68 9.69 -16.35 -3.87
N ASP A 69 8.47 -16.77 -4.17
CA ASP A 69 8.09 -17.33 -5.48
C ASP A 69 7.50 -16.26 -6.41
N ALA A 70 7.36 -15.02 -5.94
CA ALA A 70 6.87 -13.89 -6.72
C ALA A 70 8.00 -13.22 -7.51
N ASP A 71 7.68 -12.67 -8.67
CA ASP A 71 8.61 -11.85 -9.48
C ASP A 71 8.71 -10.41 -8.96
N ALA A 72 7.68 -9.96 -8.21
CA ALA A 72 7.63 -8.65 -7.57
C ALA A 72 6.79 -8.69 -6.29
N VAL A 73 7.19 -7.95 -5.27
CA VAL A 73 6.45 -7.81 -4.02
C VAL A 73 6.14 -6.35 -3.76
N VAL A 74 4.86 -6.03 -3.60
CA VAL A 74 4.39 -4.70 -3.21
C VAL A 74 3.89 -4.75 -1.77
N MET A 75 4.52 -4.00 -0.89
CA MET A 75 4.12 -3.92 0.51
C MET A 75 3.01 -2.89 0.69
N ILE A 76 1.84 -3.31 1.16
CA ILE A 76 0.72 -2.41 1.44
C ILE A 76 0.80 -1.94 2.89
N VAL A 77 0.82 -0.63 3.09
CA VAL A 77 0.89 0.03 4.40
C VAL A 77 -0.37 0.87 4.59
N ARG A 78 -1.08 0.66 5.69
CA ARG A 78 -2.28 1.44 6.00
C ARG A 78 -1.93 2.72 6.75
N HIS A 79 -2.32 3.88 6.17
CA HIS A 79 -2.13 5.18 6.79
C HIS A 79 -2.77 5.23 8.20
N GLY A 80 -2.08 5.85 9.15
CA GLY A 80 -2.56 6.02 10.52
C GLY A 80 -2.67 4.74 11.37
N LYS A 81 -2.44 3.55 10.79
CA LYS A 81 -2.51 2.25 11.50
C LYS A 81 -1.18 1.52 11.56
N SER A 82 -0.38 1.58 10.51
CA SER A 82 0.92 0.90 10.46
C SER A 82 2.02 1.78 11.05
N SER A 83 2.68 1.32 12.11
CA SER A 83 3.78 2.06 12.72
C SER A 83 5.05 1.97 11.85
N LYS A 84 5.93 2.99 11.94
CA LYS A 84 7.24 2.98 11.26
C LYS A 84 8.10 1.78 11.68
N HIS A 85 7.99 1.35 12.93
CA HIS A 85 8.71 0.17 13.44
C HIS A 85 8.21 -1.12 12.78
N ALA A 86 6.89 -1.30 12.68
CA ALA A 86 6.29 -2.44 11.98
C ALA A 86 6.70 -2.49 10.51
N MET A 87 6.67 -1.34 9.82
CA MET A 87 7.09 -1.26 8.41
C MET A 87 8.56 -1.66 8.21
N ARG A 88 9.47 -1.16 9.06
CA ARG A 88 10.90 -1.53 9.01
C ARG A 88 11.07 -3.03 9.24
N ARG A 89 10.41 -3.59 10.26
CA ARG A 89 10.46 -5.02 10.57
C ARG A 89 9.94 -5.87 9.40
N ALA A 90 8.83 -5.47 8.78
CA ALA A 90 8.26 -6.14 7.62
C ALA A 90 9.23 -6.13 6.43
N ARG A 91 9.79 -4.95 6.09
CA ARG A 91 10.82 -4.82 5.05
C ARG A 91 12.01 -5.73 5.31
N ASP A 92 12.55 -5.68 6.53
CA ASP A 92 13.75 -6.45 6.89
C ASP A 92 13.50 -7.97 6.83
N LEU A 93 12.27 -8.39 7.13
CA LEU A 93 11.85 -9.79 6.99
C LEU A 93 11.83 -10.22 5.53
N LEU A 94 11.20 -9.43 4.65
CA LEU A 94 11.16 -9.69 3.19
C LEU A 94 12.57 -9.69 2.58
N VAL A 95 13.39 -8.70 2.89
CA VAL A 95 14.77 -8.63 2.37
C VAL A 95 15.59 -9.84 2.81
N ARG A 96 15.49 -10.25 4.08
CA ARG A 96 16.21 -11.44 4.57
C ARG A 96 15.70 -12.73 3.97
N SER A 97 14.43 -12.81 3.58
CA SER A 97 13.89 -13.98 2.88
C SER A 97 14.27 -14.06 1.42
N GLY A 98 14.92 -13.02 0.87
CA GLY A 98 15.27 -12.95 -0.55
C GLY A 98 14.11 -12.54 -1.45
N ALA A 99 13.00 -12.01 -0.88
CA ALA A 99 11.84 -11.58 -1.65
C ALA A 99 12.16 -10.33 -2.48
N PRO A 100 11.70 -10.25 -3.75
CA PRO A 100 11.96 -9.12 -4.66
C PRO A 100 11.03 -7.94 -4.34
N VAL A 101 11.31 -7.21 -3.26
CA VAL A 101 10.51 -6.04 -2.84
C VAL A 101 10.69 -4.91 -3.84
N THR A 102 9.63 -4.63 -4.59
CA THR A 102 9.60 -3.62 -5.65
C THR A 102 9.17 -2.24 -5.14
N GLY A 103 8.28 -2.20 -4.14
CA GLY A 103 7.80 -0.92 -3.63
C GLY A 103 6.82 -1.03 -2.46
N ILE A 104 6.35 0.14 -2.04
CA ILE A 104 5.40 0.30 -0.94
C ILE A 104 4.23 1.15 -1.45
N VAL A 105 3.01 0.72 -1.16
CA VAL A 105 1.78 1.51 -1.37
C VAL A 105 1.24 1.95 -0.03
N LEU A 106 1.04 3.25 0.14
CA LEU A 106 0.34 3.81 1.28
C LEU A 106 -1.16 3.81 0.98
N ASN A 107 -1.90 2.94 1.65
CA ASN A 107 -3.33 2.75 1.46
C ASN A 107 -4.15 3.46 2.55
N ALA A 108 -5.42 3.73 2.25
CA ALA A 108 -6.39 4.36 3.14
C ALA A 108 -5.93 5.72 3.69
N VAL A 109 -5.32 6.52 2.81
CA VAL A 109 -4.94 7.91 3.14
C VAL A 109 -6.21 8.75 3.21
N ASP A 110 -6.37 9.49 4.31
CA ASP A 110 -7.41 10.50 4.41
C ASP A 110 -6.94 11.77 3.68
N LEU A 111 -7.48 11.95 2.48
CA LEU A 111 -7.14 13.10 1.61
C LEU A 111 -7.64 14.44 2.18
N ASN A 112 -8.59 14.41 3.14
CA ASN A 112 -9.12 15.60 3.79
C ASN A 112 -8.42 15.93 5.11
N SER A 113 -7.40 15.15 5.50
CA SER A 113 -6.67 15.43 6.73
C SER A 113 -5.75 16.66 6.60
N PRO A 114 -5.64 17.50 7.64
CA PRO A 114 -4.73 18.65 7.66
C PRO A 114 -3.26 18.24 7.40
N GLU A 115 -2.86 17.06 7.87
CA GLU A 115 -1.52 16.52 7.65
C GLU A 115 -1.27 16.20 6.17
N TYR A 116 -2.28 15.70 5.45
CA TYR A 116 -2.16 15.45 4.02
C TYR A 116 -1.95 16.75 3.26
N TYR A 117 -2.75 17.78 3.53
CA TYR A 117 -2.59 19.10 2.91
C TYR A 117 -1.27 19.77 3.26
N ALA A 118 -0.78 19.64 4.49
CA ALA A 118 0.51 20.21 4.88
C ALA A 118 1.69 19.55 4.14
N TYR A 119 1.60 18.26 3.82
CA TYR A 119 2.69 17.52 3.19
C TYR A 119 2.60 17.49 1.66
N TYR A 120 1.41 17.32 1.10
CA TYR A 120 1.19 17.16 -0.35
C TYR A 120 0.65 18.40 -1.04
N GLY A 121 -0.05 19.29 -0.35
CA GLY A 121 -0.58 20.53 -0.92
C GLY A 121 0.52 21.43 -1.46
N TYR A 122 1.69 21.43 -0.85
CA TYR A 122 2.85 22.20 -1.31
C TYR A 122 3.55 21.56 -2.53
N TYR A 123 3.60 20.23 -2.62
CA TYR A 123 4.23 19.52 -3.74
C TYR A 123 3.30 19.26 -4.92
N GLY A 124 1.98 19.18 -4.69
CA GLY A 124 1.01 18.94 -5.76
C GLY A 124 0.87 20.11 -6.71
N TYR A 125 1.07 21.34 -6.22
CA TYR A 125 0.96 22.55 -7.05
C TYR A 125 2.08 22.71 -8.10
N THR A 126 3.24 22.13 -7.86
CA THR A 126 4.38 22.22 -8.79
C THR A 126 4.47 21.06 -9.78
N GLY A 127 3.82 19.92 -9.51
CA GLY A 127 3.92 18.70 -10.34
C GLY A 127 2.85 18.62 -11.45
N TYR A 128 1.64 19.07 -11.18
CA TYR A 128 0.54 18.99 -12.16
C TYR A 128 0.52 20.13 -13.19
N ALA A 129 1.12 21.27 -12.90
CA ALA A 129 1.26 22.35 -13.87
C ALA A 129 2.18 21.98 -15.06
N ALA A 130 3.06 20.97 -14.89
CA ALA A 130 3.93 20.50 -15.96
C ALA A 130 3.30 19.39 -16.83
N ALA A 131 2.17 18.79 -16.44
CA ALA A 131 1.56 17.65 -17.12
C ALA A 131 0.31 18.01 -17.97
N GLY A 132 -0.11 19.28 -18.04
CA GLY A 132 -1.18 19.74 -18.94
C GLY A 132 -2.56 19.10 -18.72
N VAL A 133 -2.88 18.67 -17.50
CA VAL A 133 -4.21 18.15 -17.17
C VAL A 133 -5.07 19.29 -16.66
N ASP A 134 -6.04 19.72 -17.48
CA ASP A 134 -7.05 20.71 -17.12
C ASP A 134 -7.82 20.25 -15.87
N SER A 135 -7.61 20.94 -14.76
CA SER A 135 -8.39 20.80 -13.53
C SER A 135 -9.73 21.53 -13.66
N ALA A 136 -10.64 21.00 -14.48
CA ALA A 136 -12.03 21.49 -14.52
C ALA A 136 -12.71 21.06 -13.20
N GLY A 137 -12.91 22.02 -12.30
CA GLY A 137 -13.91 21.91 -11.24
C GLY A 137 -13.47 22.10 -9.80
N TRP A 138 -12.39 22.83 -9.48
CA TRP A 138 -12.13 23.19 -8.09
C TRP A 138 -12.08 24.70 -7.87
N GLU A 139 -13.19 25.28 -7.38
CA GLU A 139 -13.21 26.63 -6.82
C GLU A 139 -12.54 26.64 -5.45
N SER A 140 -11.30 27.15 -5.39
CA SER A 140 -10.62 27.42 -4.12
C SER A 140 -11.17 28.72 -3.54
N LYS A 141 -11.91 28.62 -2.42
CA LYS A 141 -12.06 29.78 -1.51
C LYS A 141 -10.73 30.02 -0.83
N THR A 142 -9.87 30.81 -1.42
CA THR A 142 -8.66 31.30 -0.78
C THR A 142 -9.02 32.50 0.10
N ASP A 143 -9.17 32.28 1.42
CA ASP A 143 -8.92 33.34 2.39
C ASP A 143 -7.42 33.64 2.36
N ASN A 144 -7.08 34.83 1.88
CA ASN A 144 -5.72 35.39 1.85
C ASN A 144 -5.20 35.62 3.28
N LYS A 145 -4.72 34.58 3.93
CA LYS A 145 -3.78 34.73 5.05
C LYS A 145 -2.39 34.39 4.53
N GLU A 146 -1.54 35.43 4.42
CA GLU A 146 -0.12 35.28 4.13
C GLU A 146 0.50 34.24 5.07
N TRP A 147 1.02 33.18 4.48
CA TRP A 147 1.73 32.16 5.22
C TRP A 147 3.10 32.69 5.68
N ASN A 148 3.34 32.71 6.99
CA ASN A 148 4.62 33.11 7.58
C ASN A 148 5.49 31.86 7.87
N PRO A 149 6.58 31.63 7.14
CA PRO A 149 7.43 30.45 7.29
C PRO A 149 8.22 30.36 8.60
N LYS A 150 8.17 31.40 9.45
CA LYS A 150 8.96 31.46 10.70
C LYS A 150 8.19 31.02 11.95
N GLY A 151 6.95 30.57 11.83
CA GLY A 151 6.11 30.22 12.99
C GLY A 151 5.82 31.42 13.91
N PRO A 152 4.93 31.28 14.89
CA PRO A 152 4.66 32.37 15.83
C PRO A 152 5.90 32.64 16.68
N ASP A 153 6.30 33.93 16.74
CA ASP A 153 7.40 34.43 17.57
C ASP A 153 7.15 34.07 19.05
N LYS A 154 8.09 33.30 19.63
CA LYS A 154 8.06 32.90 21.05
C LYS A 154 8.46 34.03 22.03
N ASN A 155 8.46 35.29 21.62
CA ASN A 155 8.82 36.43 22.44
C ASN A 155 7.65 37.43 22.58
N ASN A 156 6.59 37.00 23.26
CA ASN A 156 5.72 37.96 23.91
C ASN A 156 5.25 37.42 25.27
N SER A 157 6.17 37.35 26.22
CA SER A 157 5.87 37.23 27.65
C SER A 157 5.53 38.62 28.17
N GLY A 158 4.28 39.03 27.96
CA GLY A 158 3.71 40.22 28.58
C GLY A 158 3.68 40.07 30.10
N LYS A 159 4.43 40.91 30.77
CA LYS A 159 4.34 41.17 32.21
C LYS A 159 2.91 41.65 32.53
N GLY A 160 2.14 40.86 33.24
CA GLY A 160 0.94 41.31 33.97
C GLY A 160 1.39 41.78 35.31
N GLU A 161 1.29 43.08 35.57
CA GLU A 161 1.38 43.66 36.88
C GLU A 161 0.13 43.28 37.68
N ILE A 162 0.37 42.91 38.95
CA ILE A 162 -0.64 42.63 39.97
C ILE A 162 -0.84 43.96 40.73
N GLU A 163 -2.04 44.44 40.79
CA GLU A 163 -2.63 45.18 41.89
C GLU A 163 -3.93 44.54 42.32
#